data_c588130107bfa1996d0121cad953bb92
#
_entry.id   c588130107bfa1996d0121cad953bb92
#
_cell.length_a   1.000
_cell.length_b   1.000
_cell.length_c   1.000
_cell.angle_alpha   90.00
_cell.angle_beta   90.00
_cell.angle_gamma   90.00
#
_symmetry.space_group_name_H-M   'P 1'
#
loop_
_entity.id
_entity.type
_entity.pdbx_description
1 polymer ?
#
loop_
_entity_poly.entity_id
_entity_poly.type
_entity_poly.pdbx_seq_one_letter_code
_entity_poly.pdbx_strand_id
1 'polypeptide(L)' 'MILEVGYDAANLHLYVTFKGSKKGPENWRYDGVLPPVHTALMGAASVGRFFLTNIKGRYTAHKL' A
#
# COMPACT_ATOMS: atom_id res chain seq x y z
N MET A 1 -5.56 5.28 8.22
CA MET A 1 -4.51 6.24 7.82
C MET A 1 -3.21 5.50 7.48
N ILE A 2 -2.61 5.88 6.38
CA ILE A 2 -1.34 5.30 5.96
C ILE A 2 -0.20 6.09 6.60
N LEU A 3 0.70 5.38 7.29
CA LEU A 3 1.86 5.98 7.93
C LEU A 3 3.10 5.92 7.04
N GLU A 4 3.24 4.84 6.26
CA GLU A 4 4.44 4.61 5.48
C GLU A 4 4.11 3.71 4.29
N VAL A 5 4.84 3.92 3.19
CA VAL A 5 4.74 3.10 1.98
C VAL A 5 6.13 2.70 1.55
N GLY A 6 6.33 1.42 1.29
CA GLY A 6 7.56 0.89 0.70
C GLY A 6 7.23 0.08 -0.54
N TYR A 7 8.19 -0.06 -1.44
CA TYR A 7 7.95 -0.81 -2.68
C TYR A 7 9.17 -1.62 -3.08
N ASP A 8 8.93 -2.89 -3.42
CA ASP A 8 9.95 -3.81 -3.95
C ASP A 8 9.61 -4.07 -5.41
N ALA A 9 10.30 -3.37 -6.31
CA ALA A 9 10.04 -3.48 -7.74
C ALA A 9 10.44 -4.86 -8.30
N ALA A 10 11.43 -5.51 -7.71
CA ALA A 10 11.88 -6.82 -8.19
C ALA A 10 10.81 -7.89 -8.02
N ASN A 11 10.04 -7.82 -6.94
CA ASN A 11 8.98 -8.78 -6.63
C ASN A 11 7.58 -8.22 -6.81
N LEU A 12 7.45 -6.97 -7.22
CA LEU A 12 6.17 -6.26 -7.38
C LEU A 12 5.37 -6.24 -6.08
N HIS A 13 6.04 -6.09 -4.95
CA HIS A 13 5.42 -6.03 -3.65
C HIS A 13 5.31 -4.59 -3.16
N LEU A 14 4.09 -4.16 -2.84
CA LEU A 14 3.84 -2.87 -2.21
C LEU A 14 3.61 -3.11 -0.72
N TYR A 15 4.41 -2.46 0.10
CA TYR A 15 4.28 -2.53 1.56
C TYR A 15 3.62 -1.27 2.06
N VAL A 16 2.58 -1.44 2.87
CA VAL A 16 1.84 -0.31 3.43
C VAL A 16 1.74 -0.50 4.94
N THR A 17 2.09 0.55 5.68
CA THR A 17 1.94 0.56 7.12
C THR A 17 0.77 1.47 7.48
N PHE A 18 -0.23 0.91 8.14
CA PHE A 18 -1.40 1.65 8.60
C PHE A 18 -1.25 2.02 10.08
N LYS A 19 -1.91 3.10 10.48
CA LYS A 19 -1.87 3.52 11.87
C LYS A 19 -2.36 2.42 12.82
N GLY A 20 -3.32 1.62 12.36
CA GLY A 20 -3.84 0.55 13.18
C GLY A 20 -4.71 1.05 14.33
N SER A 21 -5.00 0.14 15.27
CA SER A 21 -5.84 0.40 16.42
C SER A 21 -4.99 0.38 17.71
N LYS A 22 -5.59 -0.06 18.82
CA LYS A 22 -4.94 -0.14 20.13
C LYS A 22 -3.66 -1.00 20.14
N LYS A 23 -3.54 -1.92 19.19
CA LYS A 23 -2.37 -2.81 19.09
C LYS A 23 -1.19 -2.18 18.35
N GLY A 24 -1.34 -0.96 17.84
CA GLY A 24 -0.30 -0.26 17.11
C GLY A 24 -0.37 -0.43 15.60
N PRO A 25 0.68 -0.03 14.90
CA PRO A 25 0.69 -0.05 13.44
C PRO A 25 0.53 -1.46 12.87
N GLU A 26 -0.10 -1.55 11.70
CA GLU A 26 -0.25 -2.79 10.95
C GLU A 26 0.50 -2.70 9.65
N ASN A 27 1.27 -3.73 9.33
CA ASN A 27 2.03 -3.81 8.09
C ASN A 27 1.36 -4.81 7.15
N TRP A 28 1.16 -4.39 5.90
CA TRP A 28 0.54 -5.22 4.88
C TRP A 28 1.40 -5.24 3.63
N ARG A 29 1.39 -6.37 2.92
CA ARG A 29 2.02 -6.51 1.62
C ARG A 29 0.95 -6.75 0.56
N TYR A 30 1.02 -6.00 -0.54
CA TYR A 30 0.13 -6.16 -1.69
C TYR A 30 0.94 -6.69 -2.86
N ASP A 31 0.52 -7.82 -3.42
CA ASP A 31 1.27 -8.52 -4.46
C ASP A 31 0.84 -8.13 -5.87
N GLY A 32 1.78 -8.15 -6.81
CA GLY A 32 1.49 -7.89 -8.21
C GLY A 32 1.30 -6.42 -8.56
N VAL A 33 1.77 -5.52 -7.71
CA VAL A 33 1.66 -4.08 -7.94
C VAL A 33 2.76 -3.64 -8.90
N LEU A 34 2.37 -3.20 -10.10
CA LEU A 34 3.31 -2.75 -11.12
C LEU A 34 3.91 -1.38 -10.77
N PRO A 35 5.15 -1.09 -11.21
CA PRO A 35 5.79 0.19 -10.92
C PRO A 35 4.97 1.43 -11.23
N PRO A 36 4.22 1.51 -12.36
CA PRO A 36 3.39 2.69 -12.63
C PRO A 36 2.32 2.93 -11.57
N VAL A 37 1.79 1.87 -10.96
CA VAL A 37 0.79 2.00 -9.90
C VAL A 37 1.42 2.61 -8.65
N HIS A 38 2.61 2.17 -8.28
CA HIS A 38 3.35 2.75 -7.16
C HIS A 38 3.67 4.23 -7.42
N THR A 39 4.13 4.55 -8.63
CA THR A 39 4.42 5.94 -9.01
C THR A 39 3.18 6.81 -8.90
N ALA A 40 2.04 6.32 -9.40
CA ALA A 40 0.77 7.05 -9.31
C ALA A 40 0.32 7.25 -7.87
N LEU A 41 0.50 6.24 -7.03
CA LEU A 41 0.18 6.32 -5.61
C LEU A 41 0.99 7.41 -4.91
N MET A 42 2.30 7.43 -5.16
CA MET A 42 3.19 8.40 -4.52
C MET A 42 2.99 9.83 -5.04
N GLY A 43 2.46 9.98 -6.26
CA GLY A 43 2.15 11.28 -6.84
C GLY A 43 0.73 11.75 -6.59
N ALA A 44 -0.09 10.97 -5.91
CA ALA A 44 -1.48 11.33 -5.69
C ALA A 44 -1.62 12.48 -4.68
N ALA A 45 -2.61 13.33 -4.90
CA ALA A 45 -2.91 14.42 -3.96
C ALA A 45 -3.29 13.87 -2.58
N SER A 46 -3.96 12.71 -2.56
CA SER A 46 -4.26 11.97 -1.32
C SER A 46 -3.86 10.53 -1.52
N VAL A 47 -2.77 10.12 -0.88
CA VAL A 47 -2.27 8.74 -0.94
C VAL A 47 -3.32 7.78 -0.37
N GLY A 48 -3.93 8.15 0.75
CA GLY A 48 -4.96 7.30 1.36
C GLY A 48 -6.17 7.08 0.47
N ARG A 49 -6.65 8.13 -0.20
CA ARG A 49 -7.78 8.02 -1.11
C ARG A 49 -7.42 7.20 -2.33
N PHE A 50 -6.26 7.44 -2.92
CA PHE A 50 -5.79 6.67 -4.07
C PHE A 50 -5.71 5.18 -3.72
N PHE A 51 -5.17 4.88 -2.56
CA PHE A 51 -5.05 3.51 -2.08
C PHE A 51 -6.43 2.84 -1.97
N LEU A 52 -7.38 3.51 -1.32
CA LEU A 52 -8.72 2.96 -1.14
C LEU A 52 -9.44 2.72 -2.48
N THR A 53 -9.23 3.60 -3.45
CA THR A 53 -9.94 3.54 -4.73
C THR A 53 -9.28 2.55 -5.69
N ASN A 54 -7.95 2.47 -5.71
CA ASN A 54 -7.21 1.78 -6.77
C ASN A 54 -6.43 0.55 -6.32
N ILE A 55 -6.18 0.39 -5.04
CA ILE A 55 -5.34 -0.71 -4.54
C ILE A 55 -6.12 -1.66 -3.64
N LYS A 56 -6.79 -1.14 -2.63
CA LYS A 56 -7.54 -1.98 -1.70
C LYS A 56 -8.60 -2.79 -2.41
N GLY A 57 -8.57 -4.10 -2.21
CA GLY A 57 -9.53 -5.02 -2.83
C GLY A 57 -9.22 -5.38 -4.27
N ARG A 58 -8.14 -4.85 -4.85
CA ARG A 58 -7.75 -5.13 -6.24
C ARG A 58 -6.52 -6.01 -6.37
N TYR A 59 -5.79 -6.20 -5.30
CA TYR A 59 -4.57 -7.01 -5.26
C TYR A 59 -4.63 -7.97 -4.10
N THR A 60 -3.90 -9.08 -4.22
CA THR A 60 -3.77 -10.02 -3.10
C THR A 60 -3.01 -9.33 -1.97
N ALA A 61 -3.60 -9.35 -0.78
CA ALA A 61 -3.03 -8.67 0.38
C ALA A 61 -2.70 -9.67 1.49
N HIS A 62 -1.55 -9.46 2.12
CA HIS A 62 -1.10 -10.30 3.23
C HIS A 62 -0.74 -9.41 4.41
N LYS A 63 -1.36 -9.67 5.56
CA LYS A 63 -0.99 -8.98 6.80
C LYS A 63 0.30 -9.59 7.33
N LEU A 64 1.27 -8.74 7.60
CA LEU A 64 2.58 -9.16 8.09
C LEU A 64 2.68 -9.20 9.61
#